data_1e35c74d37ac297e5071016d99728c87
#
_entry.id   1e35c74d37ac297e5071016d99728c87
#
_cell.length_a   1.000
_cell.length_b   1.000
_cell.length_c   1.000
_cell.angle_alpha   90.00
_cell.angle_beta   90.00
_cell.angle_gamma   90.00
#
_symmetry.space_group_name_H-M   'P 1'
#
loop_
_entity.id
_entity.type
_entity.pdbx_description
1 polymer ?
#
loop_
_entity_poly.entity_id
_entity_poly.type
_entity_poly.pdbx_seq_one_letter_code
_entity_poly.pdbx_strand_id
1 'polypeptide(L)'
;FTQVQIENNSKKSYEIFLLFGLPQIEFEAVLAHELLHVWLHQNQIKLSPKLAEGFCNLGRYLIYQNDQTHFSTIHLQAMENEPDVIYGVEYRKMKAKLKEKGWEKLILNLSN
;
A
#
# COMPACT_ATOMS: atom_id res chain seq x y z
N PHE A 1 -5.89 -9.20 -3.55
CA PHE A 1 -4.48 -9.52 -3.76
C PHE A 1 -4.08 -9.29 -5.21
N THR A 2 -2.78 -9.21 -5.43
CA THR A 2 -2.21 -8.93 -6.75
C THR A 2 -1.44 -10.14 -7.24
N GLN A 3 -1.68 -10.52 -8.48
CA GLN A 3 -0.97 -11.59 -9.17
C GLN A 3 -0.13 -11.01 -10.31
N VAL A 4 1.11 -11.48 -10.44
CA VAL A 4 1.98 -11.10 -11.54
C VAL A 4 2.10 -12.29 -12.48
N GLN A 5 1.86 -12.04 -13.76
CA GLN A 5 2.01 -13.05 -14.81
C GLN A 5 3.09 -12.61 -15.79
N ILE A 6 3.95 -13.53 -16.16
CA ILE A 6 4.98 -13.30 -17.17
C ILE A 6 4.54 -14.00 -18.44
N GLU A 7 4.29 -13.23 -19.50
CA GLU A 7 3.86 -13.73 -20.78
C GLU A 7 4.93 -13.45 -21.83
N ASN A 8 5.06 -14.35 -22.78
CA ASN A 8 5.88 -14.24 -24.00
C ASN A 8 7.03 -13.22 -23.94
N ASN A 9 8.28 -13.68 -23.87
CA ASN A 9 9.46 -12.84 -24.00
C ASN A 9 9.51 -11.67 -23.00
N SER A 10 9.28 -11.96 -21.73
CA SER A 10 9.35 -11.01 -20.64
C SER A 10 8.25 -9.93 -20.59
N LYS A 11 7.19 -10.05 -21.39
CA LYS A 11 6.00 -9.23 -21.15
C LYS A 11 5.36 -9.64 -19.84
N LYS A 12 5.00 -8.64 -19.03
CA LYS A 12 4.36 -8.87 -17.73
C LYS A 12 2.95 -8.33 -17.76
N SER A 13 2.04 -9.09 -17.20
CA SER A 13 0.70 -8.61 -16.93
C SER A 13 0.43 -8.68 -15.43
N TYR A 14 -0.54 -7.91 -14.98
CA TYR A 14 -0.90 -7.84 -13.56
C TYR A 14 -2.40 -8.01 -13.41
N GLU A 15 -2.81 -8.86 -12.48
CA GLU A 15 -4.21 -9.04 -12.13
C GLU A 15 -4.41 -8.69 -10.67
N ILE A 16 -5.43 -7.85 -10.41
CA ILE A 16 -5.78 -7.43 -9.07
C ILE A 16 -7.17 -7.97 -8.77
N PHE A 17 -7.28 -8.73 -7.68
CA PHE A 17 -8.54 -9.33 -7.25
C PHE A 17 -9.08 -8.57 -6.04
N LEU A 18 -10.29 -8.06 -6.17
CA LEU A 18 -10.95 -7.29 -5.11
C LEU A 18 -12.28 -7.94 -4.76
N LEU A 19 -12.69 -7.77 -3.50
CA LEU A 19 -13.96 -8.30 -3.03
C LEU A 19 -15.13 -7.46 -3.52
N PHE A 20 -16.24 -8.13 -3.88
CA PHE A 20 -17.47 -7.45 -4.20
C PHE A 20 -18.14 -6.89 -2.94
N GLY A 21 -18.93 -5.84 -3.10
CA GLY A 21 -19.75 -5.29 -2.03
C GLY A 21 -19.04 -4.38 -1.05
N LEU A 22 -17.78 -4.05 -1.32
CA LEU A 22 -17.07 -3.07 -0.49
C LEU A 22 -17.62 -1.66 -0.73
N PRO A 23 -17.73 -0.81 0.31
CA PRO A 23 -17.96 0.60 0.09
C PRO A 23 -16.90 1.18 -0.86
N GLN A 24 -17.30 2.18 -1.66
CA GLN A 24 -16.42 2.72 -2.70
C GLN A 24 -15.09 3.17 -2.15
N ILE A 25 -15.07 3.86 -1.00
CA ILE A 25 -13.81 4.36 -0.42
C ILE A 25 -12.91 3.22 0.03
N GLU A 26 -13.48 2.15 0.57
CA GLU A 26 -12.69 0.99 0.96
C GLU A 26 -12.15 0.26 -0.27
N PHE A 27 -12.97 0.15 -1.32
CA PHE A 27 -12.53 -0.39 -2.61
C PHE A 27 -11.32 0.39 -3.14
N GLU A 28 -11.39 1.71 -3.13
CA GLU A 28 -10.30 2.57 -3.58
C GLU A 28 -9.04 2.40 -2.72
N ALA A 29 -9.21 2.27 -1.41
CA ALA A 29 -8.09 2.07 -0.50
C ALA A 29 -7.40 0.73 -0.73
N VAL A 30 -8.17 -0.35 -0.91
CA VAL A 30 -7.63 -1.67 -1.22
C VAL A 30 -6.93 -1.66 -2.58
N LEU A 31 -7.54 -1.01 -3.56
CA LEU A 31 -6.94 -0.88 -4.89
C LEU A 31 -5.61 -0.12 -4.82
N ALA A 32 -5.55 0.98 -4.08
CA ALA A 32 -4.30 1.74 -3.92
C ALA A 32 -3.20 0.88 -3.29
N HIS A 33 -3.53 0.06 -2.29
CA HIS A 33 -2.60 -0.88 -1.68
C HIS A 33 -2.04 -1.84 -2.74
N GLU A 34 -2.91 -2.46 -3.53
CA GLU A 34 -2.50 -3.42 -4.53
C GLU A 34 -1.71 -2.79 -5.68
N LEU A 35 -2.07 -1.56 -6.07
CA LEU A 35 -1.32 -0.84 -7.09
C LEU A 35 0.11 -0.51 -6.64
N LEU A 36 0.34 -0.27 -5.37
CA LEU A 36 1.69 -0.07 -4.86
C LEU A 36 2.51 -1.36 -4.92
N HIS A 37 1.90 -2.53 -4.72
CA HIS A 37 2.60 -3.81 -4.94
C HIS A 37 3.02 -3.93 -6.41
N VAL A 38 2.14 -3.60 -7.35
CA VAL A 38 2.47 -3.60 -8.79
C VAL A 38 3.61 -2.64 -9.08
N TRP A 39 3.56 -1.43 -8.50
CA TRP A 39 4.59 -0.43 -8.69
C TRP A 39 5.96 -0.91 -8.19
N LEU A 40 6.02 -1.52 -7.02
CA LEU A 40 7.27 -2.09 -6.50
C LEU A 40 7.84 -3.11 -7.48
N HIS A 41 6.99 -4.00 -7.98
CA HIS A 41 7.42 -5.03 -8.91
C HIS A 41 7.90 -4.45 -10.24
N GLN A 42 7.15 -3.49 -10.80
CA GLN A 42 7.52 -2.84 -12.06
C GLN A 42 8.86 -2.12 -11.98
N ASN A 43 9.18 -1.55 -10.82
CA ASN A 43 10.42 -0.82 -10.61
C ASN A 43 11.52 -1.70 -10.04
N GLN A 44 11.30 -2.99 -9.96
CA GLN A 44 12.27 -3.99 -9.49
C GLN A 44 12.80 -3.67 -8.09
N ILE A 45 11.94 -3.09 -7.24
CA ILE A 45 12.27 -2.80 -5.86
C ILE A 45 11.89 -4.01 -5.02
N LYS A 46 12.91 -4.68 -4.47
CA LYS A 46 12.72 -5.88 -3.66
C LYS A 46 12.76 -5.52 -2.19
N LEU A 47 11.60 -5.54 -1.56
CA LEU A 47 11.48 -5.36 -0.11
C LEU A 47 11.12 -6.70 0.52
N SER A 48 11.49 -6.88 1.79
CA SER A 48 10.97 -8.02 2.55
C SER A 48 9.44 -7.95 2.57
N PRO A 49 8.73 -9.09 2.74
CA PRO A 49 7.27 -9.04 2.80
C PRO A 49 6.72 -8.06 3.83
N LYS A 50 7.35 -7.95 5.00
CA LYS A 50 6.94 -6.99 6.03
C LYS A 50 7.05 -5.55 5.56
N LEU A 51 8.18 -5.19 4.98
CA LEU A 51 8.41 -3.83 4.49
C LEU A 51 7.49 -3.51 3.32
N ALA A 52 7.29 -4.46 2.41
CA ALA A 52 6.39 -4.28 1.28
C ALA A 52 4.96 -4.01 1.74
N GLU A 53 4.44 -4.79 2.70
CA GLU A 53 3.09 -4.57 3.22
C GLU A 53 2.99 -3.24 3.95
N GLY A 54 3.99 -2.87 4.75
CA GLY A 54 4.00 -1.58 5.43
C GLY A 54 3.99 -0.42 4.44
N PHE A 55 4.80 -0.51 3.39
CA PHE A 55 4.83 0.50 2.34
C PHE A 55 3.51 0.57 1.58
N CYS A 56 2.96 -0.57 1.18
CA CYS A 56 1.72 -0.60 0.38
C CYS A 56 0.52 -0.11 1.18
N ASN A 57 0.52 -0.26 2.50
CA ASN A 57 -0.52 0.29 3.35
C ASN A 57 -0.53 1.82 3.37
N LEU A 58 0.55 2.47 2.93
CA LEU A 58 0.53 3.92 2.70
C LEU A 58 -0.49 4.31 1.63
N GLY A 59 -0.74 3.44 0.66
CA GLY A 59 -1.80 3.66 -0.33
C GLY A 59 -3.16 3.79 0.33
N ARG A 60 -3.49 2.88 1.26
CA ARG A 60 -4.73 2.97 2.04
C ARG A 60 -4.78 4.25 2.86
N TYR A 61 -3.69 4.57 3.53
CA TYR A 61 -3.58 5.78 4.33
C TYR A 61 -3.88 7.04 3.51
N LEU A 62 -3.28 7.16 2.33
CA LEU A 62 -3.47 8.33 1.49
C LEU A 62 -4.91 8.47 1.01
N ILE A 63 -5.57 7.38 0.66
CA ILE A 63 -6.97 7.39 0.24
C ILE A 63 -7.88 7.84 1.39
N TYR A 64 -7.74 7.23 2.58
CA TYR A 64 -8.56 7.59 3.73
C TYR A 64 -8.28 9.02 4.20
N GLN A 65 -7.02 9.43 4.19
CA GLN A 65 -6.62 10.77 4.60
C GLN A 65 -7.25 11.84 3.69
N ASN A 66 -7.28 11.58 2.39
CA ASN A 66 -7.86 12.51 1.43
C ASN A 66 -9.39 12.55 1.52
N ASP A 67 -10.02 11.46 1.87
CA ASP A 67 -11.49 11.35 1.91
C ASP A 67 -12.11 12.16 3.07
N GLN A 68 -11.49 12.17 4.23
CA GLN A 68 -11.86 12.96 5.40
C GLN A 68 -13.31 12.74 5.91
N THR A 69 -13.88 11.55 5.64
CA THR A 69 -15.20 11.20 6.18
C THR A 69 -15.06 10.51 7.54
N HIS A 70 -16.19 10.36 8.25
CA HIS A 70 -16.21 9.59 9.49
C HIS A 70 -15.77 8.14 9.26
N PHE A 71 -16.22 7.52 8.17
CA PHE A 71 -15.82 6.18 7.78
C PHE A 71 -14.30 6.08 7.64
N SER A 72 -13.69 7.02 6.90
CA SER A 72 -12.24 7.07 6.71
C SER A 72 -11.50 7.29 8.02
N THR A 73 -12.02 8.13 8.91
CA THR A 73 -11.42 8.37 10.22
C THR A 73 -11.36 7.09 11.05
N ILE A 74 -12.44 6.30 11.04
CA ILE A 74 -12.47 5.01 11.75
C ILE A 74 -11.39 4.07 11.20
N HIS A 75 -11.26 3.99 9.88
CA HIS A 75 -10.25 3.14 9.26
C HIS A 75 -8.82 3.60 9.57
N LEU A 76 -8.58 4.91 9.56
CA LEU A 76 -7.27 5.46 9.94
C LEU A 76 -6.92 5.12 11.38
N GLN A 77 -7.89 5.25 12.28
CA GLN A 77 -7.67 4.89 13.69
C GLN A 77 -7.37 3.41 13.85
N ALA A 78 -8.08 2.55 13.11
CA ALA A 78 -7.82 1.12 13.14
C ALA A 78 -6.40 0.80 12.67
N MET A 79 -5.93 1.44 11.62
CA MET A 79 -4.56 1.27 11.11
C MET A 79 -3.52 1.72 12.14
N GLU A 80 -3.78 2.83 12.83
CA GLU A 80 -2.88 3.34 13.87
C GLU A 80 -2.81 2.41 15.08
N ASN A 81 -3.88 1.69 15.38
CA ASN A 81 -3.98 0.85 16.56
C ASN A 81 -3.75 -0.64 16.27
N GLU A 82 -3.47 -0.99 15.02
CA GLU A 82 -3.25 -2.39 14.64
C GLU A 82 -2.00 -2.94 15.30
N PRO A 83 -2.11 -3.97 16.16
CA PRO A 83 -0.94 -4.52 16.87
C PRO A 83 -0.08 -5.43 16.01
N ASP A 84 -0.57 -5.90 14.87
CA ASP A 84 0.17 -6.82 14.01
C ASP A 84 1.46 -6.19 13.49
N VAL A 85 2.55 -6.95 13.52
CA VAL A 85 3.86 -6.46 13.12
C VAL A 85 3.87 -6.06 11.64
N ILE A 86 3.26 -6.87 10.78
CA ILE A 86 3.27 -6.64 9.33
C ILE A 86 2.32 -5.49 8.97
N TYR A 87 1.08 -5.55 9.44
CA TYR A 87 0.03 -4.62 9.02
C TYR A 87 -0.03 -3.35 9.86
N GLY A 88 0.55 -3.36 11.05
CA GLY A 88 0.51 -2.22 11.95
C GLY A 88 1.86 -1.57 12.14
N VAL A 89 2.81 -2.27 12.74
CA VAL A 89 4.09 -1.70 13.13
C VAL A 89 4.87 -1.20 11.90
N GLU A 90 5.00 -2.02 10.86
CA GLU A 90 5.74 -1.64 9.67
C GLU A 90 5.06 -0.49 8.92
N TYR A 91 3.73 -0.47 8.88
CA TYR A 91 2.97 0.64 8.32
C TYR A 91 3.27 1.95 9.07
N ARG A 92 3.24 1.92 10.41
CA ARG A 92 3.50 3.13 11.20
C ARG A 92 4.92 3.66 11.01
N LYS A 93 5.90 2.76 10.85
CA LYS A 93 7.27 3.14 10.53
C LYS A 93 7.37 3.83 9.17
N MET A 94 6.71 3.28 8.16
CA MET A 94 6.67 3.88 6.82
C MET A 94 5.96 5.22 6.83
N LYS A 95 4.84 5.33 7.55
CA LYS A 95 4.10 6.57 7.68
C LYS A 95 4.96 7.65 8.33
N ALA A 96 5.72 7.31 9.37
CA ALA A 96 6.62 8.25 10.03
C ALA A 96 7.68 8.76 9.05
N LYS A 97 8.26 7.88 8.24
CA LYS A 97 9.23 8.26 7.21
C LYS A 97 8.61 9.17 6.16
N LEU A 98 7.37 8.87 5.75
CA LEU A 98 6.66 9.70 4.79
C LEU A 98 6.45 11.11 5.32
N LYS A 99 6.04 11.24 6.57
CA LYS A 99 5.82 12.56 7.20
C LYS A 99 7.12 13.33 7.40
N GLU A 100 8.20 12.64 7.71
CA GLU A 100 9.51 13.27 7.92
C GLU A 100 10.17 13.71 6.62
N LYS A 101 10.17 12.84 5.61
CA LYS A 101 10.98 13.04 4.40
C LYS A 101 10.17 13.45 3.17
N GLY A 102 8.88 13.19 3.16
CA GLY A 102 8.03 13.36 1.98
C GLY A 102 8.10 12.15 1.05
N TRP A 103 7.15 12.11 0.13
CA TRP A 103 6.95 10.96 -0.75
C TRP A 103 8.15 10.69 -1.66
N GLU A 104 8.69 11.73 -2.30
CA GLU A 104 9.79 11.56 -3.24
C GLU A 104 11.02 10.95 -2.60
N LYS A 105 11.42 11.46 -1.42
CA LYS A 105 12.58 10.95 -0.71
C LYS A 105 12.35 9.56 -0.17
N LEU A 106 11.13 9.26 0.28
CA LEU A 106 10.78 7.93 0.72
C LEU A 106 10.99 6.93 -0.41
N ILE A 107 10.46 7.23 -1.59
CA ILE A 107 10.57 6.36 -2.76
C ILE A 107 12.03 6.15 -3.15
N LEU A 108 12.82 7.22 -3.20
CA LEU A 108 14.24 7.12 -3.54
C LEU A 108 15.00 6.21 -2.58
N ASN A 109 14.63 6.22 -1.30
CA ASN A 109 15.32 5.42 -0.29
C ASN A 109 14.91 3.95 -0.30
N LEU A 110 13.79 3.59 -0.93
CA LEU A 110 13.36 2.19 -1.00
C LEU A 110 14.30 1.31 -1.82
N SER A 111 14.94 1.87 -2.83
CA SER A 111 15.82 1.12 -3.74
C SER A 111 17.28 1.11 -3.32
N ASN A 112 17.60 1.73 -2.21
CA ASN A 112 18.97 1.80 -1.70
C ASN A 112 19.19 0.88 -0.50
#